data_3afafd7e20f98c90f5216abbb8fb4c28
#
_entry.id   3afafd7e20f98c90f5216abbb8fb4c28
#
_cell.length_a   1.000
_cell.length_b   1.000
_cell.length_c   1.000
_cell.angle_alpha   90.00
_cell.angle_beta   90.00
_cell.angle_gamma   90.00
#
_symmetry.space_group_name_H-M   'P 1'
#
loop_
_entity.id
_entity.type
_entity.pdbx_description
1 polymer ?
#
loop_
_entity_poly.entity_id
_entity_poly.type
_entity_poly.pdbx_seq_one_letter_code
_entity_poly.pdbx_strand_id
1 'polypeptide(L)'
;MTDDRGHLDLTKQIDDLKKEIEYLKKEMTILHENYSIEIRDKDRRIIDLMNINDSHKVTNGDLRVLNNQLLRENDKMKEVLDKSITKLRENGEI
;
A
#
# COMPACT_ATOMS: atom_id res chain seq x y z
N MET A 1 -34.71 57.53 -16.94
CA MET A 1 -34.50 57.48 -15.49
C MET A 1 -34.64 56.09 -14.93
N THR A 2 -35.38 55.23 -15.57
CA THR A 2 -35.40 53.82 -15.24
C THR A 2 -34.07 53.12 -15.55
N ASP A 3 -33.28 53.66 -16.48
CA ASP A 3 -31.99 53.08 -16.91
C ASP A 3 -30.89 53.20 -15.86
N ASP A 4 -30.91 54.23 -15.01
CA ASP A 4 -29.92 54.42 -13.96
C ASP A 4 -30.01 53.39 -12.85
N ARG A 5 -31.21 52.97 -12.47
CA ARG A 5 -31.44 51.92 -11.49
C ARG A 5 -31.02 50.54 -12.00
N GLY A 6 -31.42 50.26 -13.24
CA GLY A 6 -31.01 49.02 -13.90
C GLY A 6 -29.49 48.94 -14.05
N HIS A 7 -28.85 50.06 -14.39
CA HIS A 7 -27.39 50.13 -14.50
C HIS A 7 -26.68 49.90 -13.16
N LEU A 8 -27.16 50.51 -12.08
CA LEU A 8 -26.62 50.34 -10.74
C LEU A 8 -26.81 48.90 -10.24
N ASP A 9 -27.98 48.31 -10.49
CA ASP A 9 -28.24 46.92 -10.12
C ASP A 9 -27.35 45.95 -10.90
N LEU A 10 -27.14 46.16 -12.17
CA LEU A 10 -26.24 45.37 -13.01
C LEU A 10 -24.78 45.51 -12.56
N THR A 11 -24.35 46.73 -12.26
CA THR A 11 -23.01 47.00 -11.76
C THR A 11 -22.76 46.29 -10.43
N LYS A 12 -23.74 46.33 -9.54
CA LYS A 12 -23.69 45.63 -8.26
C LYS A 12 -23.62 44.12 -8.46
N GLN A 13 -24.43 43.57 -9.35
CA GLN A 13 -24.42 42.16 -9.70
C GLN A 13 -23.08 41.74 -10.27
N ILE A 14 -22.48 42.55 -11.14
CA ILE A 14 -21.16 42.30 -11.71
C ILE A 14 -20.08 42.28 -10.61
N ASP A 15 -20.13 43.26 -9.71
CA ASP A 15 -19.18 43.32 -8.59
C ASP A 15 -19.31 42.12 -7.66
N ASP A 16 -20.54 41.73 -7.34
CA ASP A 16 -20.82 40.56 -6.52
C ASP A 16 -20.28 39.25 -7.18
N LEU A 17 -20.52 39.13 -8.47
CA LEU A 17 -20.01 37.97 -9.24
C LEU A 17 -18.49 37.95 -9.31
N LYS A 18 -17.85 39.10 -9.46
CA LYS A 18 -16.39 39.21 -9.44
C LYS A 18 -15.81 38.75 -8.10
N LYS A 19 -16.44 39.15 -7.00
CA LYS A 19 -16.03 38.72 -5.65
C LYS A 19 -16.21 37.23 -5.47
N GLU A 20 -17.32 36.70 -5.98
CA GLU A 20 -17.56 35.24 -5.94
C GLU A 20 -16.53 34.47 -6.74
N ILE A 21 -16.18 34.96 -7.92
CA ILE A 21 -15.14 34.36 -8.77
C ILE A 21 -13.78 34.36 -8.05
N GLU A 22 -13.39 35.45 -7.43
CA GLU A 22 -12.15 35.55 -6.68
C GLU A 22 -12.13 34.59 -5.48
N TYR A 23 -13.25 34.51 -4.77
CA TYR A 23 -13.38 33.58 -3.66
C TYR A 23 -13.23 32.13 -4.12
N LEU A 24 -13.92 31.75 -5.19
CA LEU A 24 -13.86 30.41 -5.76
C LEU A 24 -12.47 30.06 -6.28
N LYS A 25 -11.78 31.01 -6.89
CA LYS A 25 -10.38 30.82 -7.33
C LYS A 25 -9.45 30.53 -6.16
N LYS A 26 -9.60 31.25 -5.06
CA LYS A 26 -8.82 31.01 -3.84
C LYS A 26 -9.11 29.65 -3.26
N GLU A 27 -10.38 29.27 -3.19
CA GLU A 27 -10.77 27.93 -2.73
C GLU A 27 -10.21 26.83 -3.61
N MET A 28 -10.26 27.00 -4.93
CA MET A 28 -9.66 26.05 -5.88
C MET A 28 -8.16 25.89 -5.68
N THR A 29 -7.46 26.98 -5.44
CA THR A 29 -6.02 26.95 -5.19
C THR A 29 -5.69 26.17 -3.92
N ILE A 30 -6.44 26.43 -2.85
CA ILE A 30 -6.27 25.71 -1.58
C ILE A 30 -6.54 24.21 -1.75
N LEU A 31 -7.62 23.86 -2.42
CA LEU A 31 -7.98 22.48 -2.72
C LEU A 31 -6.91 21.78 -3.55
N HIS A 32 -6.41 22.46 -4.57
CA HIS A 32 -5.36 21.93 -5.43
C HIS A 32 -4.08 21.64 -4.65
N GLU A 33 -3.67 22.57 -3.80
CA GLU A 33 -2.50 22.38 -2.93
C GLU A 33 -2.69 21.20 -1.97
N ASN A 34 -3.85 21.11 -1.34
CA ASN A 34 -4.17 20.04 -0.41
C ASN A 34 -4.18 18.67 -1.10
N TYR A 35 -4.80 18.57 -2.27
CA TYR A 35 -4.80 17.33 -3.05
C TYR A 35 -3.40 16.95 -3.53
N SER A 36 -2.57 17.93 -3.91
CA SER A 36 -1.19 17.67 -4.30
C SER A 36 -0.38 17.07 -3.17
N ILE A 37 -0.57 17.57 -1.95
CA ILE A 37 0.09 17.04 -0.76
C ILE A 37 -0.40 15.61 -0.47
N GLU A 38 -1.70 15.37 -0.52
CA GLU A 38 -2.28 14.04 -0.31
C GLU A 38 -1.77 13.02 -1.32
N ILE A 39 -1.72 13.39 -2.60
CA ILE A 39 -1.21 12.52 -3.66
C ILE A 39 0.26 12.18 -3.41
N ARG A 40 1.06 13.14 -3.03
CA ARG A 40 2.48 12.95 -2.71
C ARG A 40 2.66 11.99 -1.53
N ASP A 41 1.86 12.16 -0.49
CA ASP A 41 1.90 11.30 0.69
C ASP A 41 1.45 9.86 0.36
N LYS A 42 0.42 9.71 -0.45
CA LYS A 42 -0.06 8.41 -0.90
C LYS A 42 0.95 7.71 -1.81
N ASP A 43 1.60 8.45 -2.70
CA ASP A 43 2.65 7.91 -3.55
C ASP A 43 3.84 7.38 -2.73
N ARG A 44 4.25 8.10 -1.69
CA ARG A 44 5.28 7.62 -0.75
C ARG A 44 4.87 6.33 -0.08
N ARG A 45 3.63 6.26 0.39
CA ARG A 45 3.11 5.05 1.04
C ARG A 45 3.07 3.88 0.08
N ILE A 46 2.70 4.12 -1.18
CA ILE A 46 2.71 3.09 -2.22
C ILE A 46 4.13 2.57 -2.44
N ILE A 47 5.11 3.46 -2.58
CA ILE A 47 6.52 3.08 -2.75
C ILE A 47 7.02 2.28 -1.56
N ASP A 48 6.72 2.72 -0.34
CA ASP A 48 7.11 2.00 0.88
C ASP A 48 6.48 0.60 0.94
N LEU A 49 5.21 0.48 0.59
CA LEU A 49 4.51 -0.80 0.54
C LEU A 49 5.08 -1.73 -0.54
N MET A 50 5.44 -1.18 -1.69
CA MET A 50 6.10 -1.95 -2.76
C MET A 50 7.45 -2.49 -2.29
N ASN A 51 8.24 -1.69 -1.58
CA ASN A 51 9.52 -2.11 -1.02
C ASN A 51 9.34 -3.20 0.04
N ILE A 52 8.33 -3.06 0.90
CA ILE A 52 7.98 -4.07 1.89
C ILE A 52 7.55 -5.37 1.20
N ASN A 53 6.74 -5.30 0.16
CA ASN A 53 6.32 -6.47 -0.61
C ASN A 53 7.50 -7.18 -1.27
N ASP A 54 8.46 -6.44 -1.81
CA ASP A 54 9.66 -7.02 -2.40
C ASP A 54 10.50 -7.74 -1.34
N SER A 55 10.65 -7.15 -0.16
CA SER A 55 11.32 -7.78 0.98
C SER A 55 10.61 -9.06 1.42
N HIS A 56 9.28 -9.06 1.46
CA HIS A 56 8.50 -10.26 1.78
C HIS A 56 8.65 -11.36 0.73
N LYS A 57 8.74 -11.02 -0.54
CA LYS A 57 8.98 -12.00 -1.61
C LYS A 57 10.32 -12.71 -1.43
N VAL A 58 11.37 -11.96 -1.11
CA VAL A 58 12.69 -12.53 -0.84
C VAL A 58 12.64 -13.44 0.37
N THR A 59 12.07 -12.97 1.47
CA THR A 59 11.93 -13.76 2.71
C THR A 59 11.11 -15.03 2.46
N ASN A 60 10.02 -14.94 1.73
CA ASN A 60 9.19 -16.10 1.39
C ASN A 60 9.96 -17.12 0.54
N GLY A 61 10.78 -16.66 -0.40
CA GLY A 61 11.65 -17.51 -1.19
C GLY A 61 12.66 -18.25 -0.32
N ASP A 62 13.32 -17.55 0.61
CA ASP A 62 14.27 -18.13 1.54
C ASP A 62 13.61 -19.16 2.47
N LEU A 63 12.41 -18.86 2.96
CA LEU A 63 11.63 -19.78 3.78
C LEU A 63 11.24 -21.06 3.04
N ARG A 64 10.88 -20.94 1.75
CA ARG A 64 10.59 -22.14 0.93
C ARG A 64 11.81 -23.05 0.78
N VAL A 65 12.97 -22.46 0.53
CA VAL A 65 14.23 -23.20 0.44
C VAL A 65 14.52 -23.90 1.76
N LEU A 66 14.40 -23.19 2.87
CA LEU A 66 14.60 -23.75 4.19
C LEU A 66 13.62 -24.88 4.51
N ASN A 67 12.34 -24.69 4.20
CA ASN A 67 11.32 -25.73 4.38
C ASN A 67 11.65 -27.00 3.59
N ASN A 68 12.09 -26.85 2.35
CA ASN A 68 12.49 -27.99 1.53
C ASN A 68 13.69 -28.72 2.10
N GLN A 69 14.68 -28.00 2.63
CA GLN A 69 15.83 -28.57 3.30
C GLN A 69 15.41 -29.35 4.56
N LEU A 70 14.56 -28.76 5.38
CA LEU A 70 14.06 -29.39 6.60
C LEU A 70 13.24 -30.64 6.30
N LEU A 71 12.43 -30.64 5.27
CA LEU A 71 11.68 -31.82 4.82
C LEU A 71 12.62 -32.95 4.41
N ARG A 72 13.66 -32.65 3.65
CA ARG A 72 14.66 -33.66 3.26
C ARG A 72 15.41 -34.21 4.46
N GLU A 73 15.82 -33.37 5.40
CA GLU A 73 16.50 -33.80 6.63
C GLU A 73 15.58 -34.68 7.48
N ASN A 74 14.31 -34.29 7.61
CA ASN A 74 13.34 -35.11 8.33
C ASN A 74 13.15 -36.49 7.70
N ASP A 75 13.05 -36.55 6.36
CA ASP A 75 12.92 -37.82 5.64
C ASP A 75 14.15 -38.71 5.85
N LYS A 76 15.35 -38.12 5.79
CA LYS A 76 16.59 -38.86 6.08
C LYS A 76 16.65 -39.36 7.51
N MET A 77 16.24 -38.55 8.46
CA MET A 77 16.19 -38.96 9.88
C MET A 77 15.20 -40.11 10.11
N LYS A 78 14.04 -40.08 9.44
CA LYS A 78 13.06 -41.17 9.47
C LYS A 78 13.66 -42.45 8.91
N GLU A 79 14.34 -42.40 7.78
CA GLU A 79 15.00 -43.56 7.19
C GLU A 79 16.03 -44.16 8.14
N VAL A 80 16.87 -43.33 8.75
CA VAL A 80 17.89 -43.79 9.71
C VAL A 80 17.24 -44.42 10.92
N LEU A 81 16.18 -43.80 11.45
CA LEU A 81 15.43 -44.33 12.58
C LEU A 81 14.81 -45.69 12.26
N ASP A 82 14.13 -45.79 11.11
CA ASP A 82 13.48 -47.04 10.67
C ASP A 82 14.50 -48.16 10.47
N LYS A 83 15.65 -47.88 9.89
CA LYS A 83 16.74 -48.85 9.76
C LYS A 83 17.29 -49.29 11.10
N SER A 84 17.44 -48.37 12.03
CA SER A 84 17.91 -48.69 13.39
C SER A 84 16.92 -49.56 14.14
N ILE A 85 15.64 -49.26 14.04
CA ILE A 85 14.59 -50.08 14.65
C ILE A 85 14.56 -51.48 14.03
N THR A 86 14.67 -51.60 12.73
CA THR A 86 14.70 -52.86 12.02
C THR A 86 15.88 -53.71 12.48
N LYS A 87 17.06 -53.13 12.60
CA LYS A 87 18.27 -53.84 13.11
C LYS A 87 18.08 -54.33 14.54
N LEU A 88 17.51 -53.49 15.40
CA LEU A 88 17.25 -53.90 16.79
C LEU A 88 16.26 -55.05 16.86
N ARG A 89 15.23 -55.06 16.02
CA ARG A 89 14.28 -56.19 15.92
C ARG A 89 14.94 -57.48 15.42
N GLU A 90 15.76 -57.38 14.38
CA GLU A 90 16.49 -58.50 13.81
C GLU A 90 17.44 -59.12 14.81
N ASN A 91 18.06 -58.30 15.67
CA ASN A 91 18.95 -58.75 16.73
C ASN A 91 18.22 -59.25 17.98
N GLY A 92 16.91 -59.18 18.02
CA GLY A 92 16.10 -59.62 19.16
C GLY A 92 16.15 -58.68 20.37
N GLU A 93 16.56 -57.41 20.18
CA GLU A 93 16.70 -56.44 21.28
C GLU A 93 15.39 -55.71 21.60
N ILE A 94 14.41 -55.73 20.70
CA ILE A 94 13.09 -55.16 20.92
C ILE A 94 11.98 -56.06 20.38
#